data_dabc1c38955a51fc6d82c871c04e3b12
#
_entry.id   dabc1c38955a51fc6d82c871c04e3b12
#
_cell.length_a   1.000
_cell.length_b   1.000
_cell.length_c   1.000
_cell.angle_alpha   90.00
_cell.angle_beta   90.00
_cell.angle_gamma   90.00
#
_symmetry.space_group_name_H-M   'P 1'
#
loop_
_entity.id
_entity.type
_entity.pdbx_description
1 polymer ?
#
loop_
_entity_poly.entity_id
_entity_poly.type
_entity_poly.pdbx_seq_one_letter_code
_entity_poly.pdbx_strand_id
1 'polypeptide(L)'
;MAQKENNIIPMIFDEAFYRKMATQKWRQQDYKKAAEYYEKVLELSPKDFDIQQHYAQCLVKLNIGKKAERLFYENIVKDFHVAESFYELSQLNIELNEPNKAFLFGINYVILSEDKDFREMLEKTFEVTYTNEQKIELEAQLFSTQLLFQFLFSQGRLEEARTYILNQSYEIQQHRVIRNLLAMCYLYLGEYDSAKAMFEELLKEDNSDVHALCPVSYTH
;
A
#
# COMPACT_ATOMS: atom_id res chain seq x y z
N MET A 1 -60.99 26.83 5.85
CA MET A 1 -59.80 26.74 4.95
C MET A 1 -58.66 26.20 5.78
N ALA A 2 -58.38 24.90 5.64
CA ALA A 2 -57.27 24.27 6.36
C ALA A 2 -55.98 24.49 5.58
N GLN A 3 -55.01 25.15 6.21
CA GLN A 3 -53.67 25.26 5.68
C GLN A 3 -53.05 23.87 5.67
N LYS A 4 -52.68 23.36 4.49
CA LYS A 4 -51.82 22.20 4.35
C LYS A 4 -50.40 22.63 4.78
N GLU A 5 -49.99 22.27 5.97
CA GLU A 5 -48.56 22.31 6.33
C GLU A 5 -47.82 21.37 5.39
N ASN A 6 -47.00 21.94 4.51
CA ASN A 6 -46.04 21.21 3.74
C ASN A 6 -44.94 20.73 4.71
N ASN A 7 -45.09 19.52 5.24
CA ASN A 7 -43.99 18.84 5.95
C ASN A 7 -42.89 18.53 4.93
N ILE A 8 -42.01 19.50 4.68
CA ILE A 8 -40.74 19.27 4.00
C ILE A 8 -39.85 18.50 4.99
N ILE A 9 -39.86 17.17 4.89
CA ILE A 9 -38.88 16.36 5.59
C ILE A 9 -37.51 16.74 5.04
N PRO A 10 -36.61 17.32 5.85
CA PRO A 10 -35.28 17.66 5.35
C PRO A 10 -34.60 16.37 4.88
N MET A 11 -34.10 16.37 3.65
CA MET A 11 -33.36 15.22 3.10
C MET A 11 -32.06 15.12 3.89
N ILE A 12 -31.95 14.12 4.78
CA ILE A 12 -30.75 13.90 5.57
C ILE A 12 -29.75 13.21 4.63
N PHE A 13 -28.70 13.91 4.30
CA PHE A 13 -27.54 13.37 3.57
C PHE A 13 -26.59 12.73 4.59
N ASP A 14 -26.94 11.54 5.03
CA ASP A 14 -26.14 10.74 5.95
C ASP A 14 -25.11 9.85 5.20
N GLU A 15 -24.30 9.13 5.95
CA GLU A 15 -23.33 8.18 5.41
C GLU A 15 -23.99 7.14 4.50
N ALA A 16 -25.15 6.60 4.89
CA ALA A 16 -25.87 5.59 4.12
C ALA A 16 -26.32 6.13 2.76
N PHE A 17 -26.76 7.38 2.71
CA PHE A 17 -27.08 8.06 1.46
C PHE A 17 -25.85 8.15 0.55
N TYR A 18 -24.70 8.64 1.07
CA TYR A 18 -23.48 8.78 0.28
C TYR A 18 -22.95 7.43 -0.22
N ARG A 19 -22.96 6.37 0.60
CA ARG A 19 -22.59 5.01 0.18
C ARG A 19 -23.47 4.51 -0.98
N LYS A 20 -24.78 4.67 -0.86
CA LYS A 20 -25.71 4.29 -1.91
C LYS A 20 -25.44 5.04 -3.21
N MET A 21 -25.26 6.35 -3.13
CA MET A 21 -24.98 7.18 -4.30
C MET A 21 -23.64 6.84 -4.94
N ALA A 22 -22.59 6.63 -4.16
CA ALA A 22 -21.30 6.21 -4.64
C ALA A 22 -21.38 4.89 -5.43
N THR A 23 -22.01 3.86 -4.85
CA THR A 23 -22.19 2.56 -5.51
C THR A 23 -23.01 2.68 -6.78
N GLN A 24 -24.08 3.49 -6.78
CA GLN A 24 -24.90 3.72 -7.96
C GLN A 24 -24.06 4.39 -9.08
N LYS A 25 -23.27 5.40 -8.76
CA LYS A 25 -22.42 6.11 -9.71
C LYS A 25 -21.31 5.24 -10.25
N TRP A 26 -20.69 4.42 -9.41
CA TRP A 26 -19.75 3.40 -9.83
C TRP A 26 -20.34 2.45 -10.88
N ARG A 27 -21.52 1.90 -10.63
CA ARG A 27 -22.21 1.02 -11.60
C ARG A 27 -22.56 1.71 -12.92
N GLN A 28 -22.78 3.03 -12.88
CA GLN A 28 -23.03 3.87 -14.06
C GLN A 28 -21.72 4.29 -14.77
N GLN A 29 -20.57 3.87 -14.26
CA GLN A 29 -19.24 4.27 -14.74
C GLN A 29 -18.99 5.80 -14.64
N ASP A 30 -19.80 6.52 -13.85
CA ASP A 30 -19.57 7.92 -13.50
C ASP A 30 -18.57 8.00 -12.34
N TYR A 31 -17.31 7.63 -12.64
CA TYR A 31 -16.26 7.50 -11.64
C TYR A 31 -15.95 8.80 -10.92
N LYS A 32 -16.15 9.94 -11.59
CA LYS A 32 -15.97 11.25 -10.97
C LYS A 32 -16.95 11.46 -9.83
N LYS A 33 -18.26 11.29 -10.09
CA LYS A 33 -19.28 11.43 -9.04
C LYS A 33 -19.19 10.31 -8.00
N ALA A 34 -18.81 9.10 -8.40
CA ALA A 34 -18.57 8.02 -7.45
C ALA A 34 -17.46 8.40 -6.46
N ALA A 35 -16.33 8.92 -6.95
CA ALA A 35 -15.23 9.40 -6.12
C ALA A 35 -15.65 10.51 -5.16
N GLU A 36 -16.41 11.51 -5.64
CA GLU A 36 -16.95 12.59 -4.80
C GLU A 36 -17.82 12.07 -3.65
N TYR A 37 -18.64 11.05 -3.90
CA TYR A 37 -19.47 10.45 -2.86
C TYR A 37 -18.67 9.54 -1.91
N TYR A 38 -17.70 8.75 -2.41
CA TYR A 38 -16.82 7.98 -1.55
C TYR A 38 -15.98 8.87 -0.64
N GLU A 39 -15.50 10.00 -1.14
CA GLU A 39 -14.78 10.99 -0.33
C GLU A 39 -15.65 11.53 0.82
N LYS A 40 -16.95 11.79 0.56
CA LYS A 40 -17.89 12.18 1.61
C LYS A 40 -18.12 11.09 2.65
N VAL A 41 -18.14 9.81 2.25
CA VAL A 41 -18.19 8.71 3.21
C VAL A 41 -16.93 8.70 4.07
N LEU A 42 -15.75 8.86 3.48
CA LEU A 42 -14.48 8.87 4.21
C LEU A 42 -14.30 10.10 5.11
N GLU A 43 -14.94 11.24 4.80
CA GLU A 43 -15.01 12.38 5.73
C GLU A 43 -15.80 12.02 7.01
N LEU A 44 -16.84 11.19 6.90
CA LEU A 44 -17.68 10.75 8.03
C LEU A 44 -17.09 9.52 8.74
N SER A 45 -16.47 8.63 8.00
CA SER A 45 -15.90 7.36 8.46
C SER A 45 -14.48 7.16 7.90
N PRO A 46 -13.46 7.86 8.44
CA PRO A 46 -12.10 7.90 7.87
C PRO A 46 -11.36 6.55 7.90
N LYS A 47 -11.83 5.59 8.69
CA LYS A 47 -11.22 4.25 8.81
C LYS A 47 -12.01 3.16 8.08
N ASP A 48 -12.86 3.54 7.14
CA ASP A 48 -13.56 2.59 6.30
C ASP A 48 -12.69 2.18 5.12
N PHE A 49 -11.91 1.12 5.31
CA PHE A 49 -10.97 0.63 4.31
C PHE A 49 -11.65 0.00 3.09
N ASP A 50 -12.89 -0.51 3.23
CA ASP A 50 -13.70 -0.98 2.09
C ASP A 50 -14.02 0.18 1.15
N ILE A 51 -14.48 1.29 1.72
CA ILE A 51 -14.77 2.50 0.95
C ILE A 51 -13.47 3.13 0.40
N GLN A 52 -12.39 3.10 1.17
CA GLN A 52 -11.09 3.57 0.72
C GLN A 52 -10.60 2.80 -0.51
N GLN A 53 -10.78 1.47 -0.54
CA GLN A 53 -10.45 0.63 -1.69
C GLN A 53 -11.26 1.05 -2.94
N HIS A 54 -12.57 1.18 -2.82
CA HIS A 54 -13.42 1.62 -3.94
C HIS A 54 -13.10 3.05 -4.41
N TYR A 55 -12.75 3.94 -3.46
CA TYR A 55 -12.32 5.30 -3.80
C TYR A 55 -11.01 5.29 -4.59
N ALA A 56 -10.02 4.50 -4.14
CA ALA A 56 -8.75 4.35 -4.85
C ALA A 56 -8.96 3.81 -6.28
N GLN A 57 -9.83 2.82 -6.46
CA GLN A 57 -10.20 2.31 -7.78
C GLN A 57 -10.84 3.39 -8.68
N CYS A 58 -11.71 4.24 -8.12
CA CYS A 58 -12.22 5.40 -8.86
C CYS A 58 -11.10 6.31 -9.34
N LEU A 59 -10.12 6.59 -8.47
CA LEU A 59 -8.99 7.47 -8.79
C LEU A 59 -8.12 6.89 -9.90
N VAL A 60 -7.93 5.57 -9.95
CA VAL A 60 -7.26 4.89 -11.08
C VAL A 60 -8.01 5.17 -12.37
N LYS A 61 -9.34 4.95 -12.40
CA LYS A 61 -10.17 5.22 -13.59
C LYS A 61 -10.19 6.70 -14.01
N LEU A 62 -9.85 7.61 -13.12
CA LEU A 62 -9.73 9.05 -13.37
C LEU A 62 -8.30 9.51 -13.70
N ASN A 63 -7.35 8.57 -13.85
CA ASN A 63 -5.92 8.85 -14.07
C ASN A 63 -5.27 9.68 -12.94
N ILE A 64 -5.76 9.53 -11.70
CA ILE A 64 -5.20 10.18 -10.50
C ILE A 64 -4.34 9.15 -9.73
N GLY A 65 -3.39 8.51 -10.45
CA GLY A 65 -2.64 7.36 -9.99
C GLY A 65 -1.88 7.55 -8.69
N LYS A 66 -1.21 8.69 -8.49
CA LYS A 66 -0.43 8.95 -7.26
C LYS A 66 -1.28 8.97 -5.98
N LYS A 67 -2.51 9.50 -6.06
CA LYS A 67 -3.43 9.49 -4.90
C LYS A 67 -3.96 8.07 -4.66
N ALA A 68 -4.29 7.34 -5.73
CA ALA A 68 -4.71 5.93 -5.64
C ALA A 68 -3.62 5.05 -5.03
N GLU A 69 -2.39 5.15 -5.50
CA GLU A 69 -1.23 4.41 -5.01
C GLU A 69 -1.06 4.57 -3.49
N ARG A 70 -1.15 5.80 -2.97
CA ARG A 70 -1.04 6.06 -1.53
C ARG A 70 -2.16 5.41 -0.72
N LEU A 71 -3.38 5.35 -1.25
CA LEU A 71 -4.51 4.69 -0.59
C LEU A 71 -4.34 3.17 -0.57
N PHE A 72 -3.82 2.59 -1.65
CA PHE A 72 -3.49 1.16 -1.68
C PHE A 72 -2.36 0.82 -0.70
N TYR A 73 -1.32 1.65 -0.57
CA TYR A 73 -0.30 1.46 0.45
C TYR A 73 -0.87 1.51 1.87
N GLU A 74 -1.79 2.45 2.13
CA GLU A 74 -2.47 2.53 3.43
C GLU A 74 -3.29 1.27 3.72
N ASN A 75 -4.03 0.76 2.74
CA ASN A 75 -4.78 -0.49 2.88
C ASN A 75 -3.85 -1.66 3.23
N ILE A 76 -2.73 -1.81 2.53
CA ILE A 76 -1.76 -2.87 2.80
C ILE A 76 -1.18 -2.75 4.20
N VAL A 77 -0.75 -1.55 4.60
CA VAL A 77 -0.18 -1.30 5.94
C VAL A 77 -1.17 -1.59 7.06
N LYS A 78 -2.46 -1.40 6.82
CA LYS A 78 -3.54 -1.66 7.78
C LYS A 78 -4.10 -3.08 7.70
N ASP A 79 -3.53 -3.92 6.85
CA ASP A 79 -3.97 -5.31 6.62
C ASP A 79 -5.42 -5.42 6.11
N PHE A 80 -5.81 -4.49 5.25
CA PHE A 80 -7.10 -4.49 4.57
C PHE A 80 -6.93 -4.58 3.06
N HIS A 81 -7.69 -5.45 2.40
CA HIS A 81 -7.66 -5.63 0.94
C HIS A 81 -6.25 -5.76 0.36
N VAL A 82 -5.38 -6.51 1.07
CA VAL A 82 -3.94 -6.56 0.76
C VAL A 82 -3.70 -7.12 -0.64
N ALA A 83 -4.31 -8.27 -0.94
CA ALA A 83 -4.17 -8.90 -2.25
C ALA A 83 -4.72 -8.00 -3.36
N GLU A 84 -5.94 -7.50 -3.21
CA GLU A 84 -6.57 -6.61 -4.18
C GLU A 84 -5.76 -5.33 -4.38
N SER A 85 -5.18 -4.78 -3.31
CA SER A 85 -4.34 -3.58 -3.40
C SER A 85 -3.06 -3.86 -4.17
N PHE A 86 -2.42 -5.01 -4.00
CA PHE A 86 -1.27 -5.41 -4.82
C PHE A 86 -1.64 -5.64 -6.28
N TYR A 87 -2.80 -6.23 -6.56
CA TYR A 87 -3.32 -6.35 -7.92
C TYR A 87 -3.49 -4.98 -8.59
N GLU A 88 -4.18 -4.07 -7.95
CA GLU A 88 -4.42 -2.70 -8.45
C GLU A 88 -3.11 -1.93 -8.66
N LEU A 89 -2.15 -2.07 -7.72
CA LEU A 89 -0.82 -1.48 -7.86
C LEU A 89 -0.05 -2.06 -9.05
N SER A 90 -0.15 -3.36 -9.30
CA SER A 90 0.44 -3.99 -10.48
C SER A 90 -0.14 -3.41 -11.76
N GLN A 91 -1.47 -3.34 -11.89
CA GLN A 91 -2.14 -2.78 -13.05
C GLN A 91 -1.82 -1.30 -13.26
N LEU A 92 -1.85 -0.51 -12.19
CA LEU A 92 -1.50 0.91 -12.24
C LEU A 92 -0.07 1.14 -12.73
N ASN A 93 0.88 0.31 -12.30
CA ASN A 93 2.28 0.45 -12.71
C ASN A 93 2.54 -0.07 -14.14
N ILE A 94 1.71 -0.96 -14.68
CA ILE A 94 1.70 -1.27 -16.11
C ILE A 94 1.29 -0.02 -16.91
N GLU A 95 0.21 0.64 -16.53
CA GLU A 95 -0.27 1.87 -17.19
C GLU A 95 0.75 3.03 -17.10
N LEU A 96 1.50 3.12 -15.99
CA LEU A 96 2.55 4.12 -15.77
C LEU A 96 3.88 3.78 -16.47
N ASN A 97 3.97 2.65 -17.17
CA ASN A 97 5.18 2.15 -17.82
C ASN A 97 6.35 1.93 -16.81
N GLU A 98 6.04 1.43 -15.62
CA GLU A 98 6.98 1.06 -14.56
C GLU A 98 7.04 -0.48 -14.42
N PRO A 99 7.61 -1.21 -15.41
CA PRO A 99 7.45 -2.66 -15.52
C PRO A 99 8.00 -3.43 -14.33
N ASN A 100 9.11 -2.98 -13.73
CA ASN A 100 9.69 -3.65 -12.57
C ASN A 100 8.78 -3.59 -11.35
N LYS A 101 8.18 -2.43 -11.07
CA LYS A 101 7.21 -2.29 -9.98
C LYS A 101 5.95 -3.10 -10.23
N ALA A 102 5.43 -3.02 -11.47
CA ALA A 102 4.26 -3.77 -11.88
C ALA A 102 4.44 -5.26 -11.65
N PHE A 103 5.59 -5.80 -12.06
CA PHE A 103 5.94 -7.21 -11.88
C PHE A 103 6.01 -7.59 -10.39
N LEU A 104 6.77 -6.84 -9.58
CA LEU A 104 6.97 -7.14 -8.17
C LEU A 104 5.67 -7.03 -7.35
N PHE A 105 4.80 -6.07 -7.65
CA PHE A 105 3.47 -6.01 -7.05
C PHE A 105 2.58 -7.17 -7.50
N GLY A 106 2.65 -7.53 -8.78
CA GLY A 106 1.93 -8.69 -9.32
C GLY A 106 2.33 -10.00 -8.65
N ILE A 107 3.62 -10.19 -8.35
CA ILE A 107 4.11 -11.36 -7.59
C ILE A 107 3.55 -11.37 -6.17
N ASN A 108 3.54 -10.23 -5.46
CA ASN A 108 2.91 -10.16 -4.13
C ASN A 108 1.42 -10.53 -4.18
N TYR A 109 0.69 -10.11 -5.22
CA TYR A 109 -0.70 -10.56 -5.42
C TYR A 109 -0.78 -12.08 -5.61
N VAL A 110 0.06 -12.66 -6.47
CA VAL A 110 0.09 -14.12 -6.72
C VAL A 110 0.39 -14.93 -5.46
N ILE A 111 1.34 -14.48 -4.63
CA ILE A 111 1.67 -15.11 -3.33
C ILE A 111 0.44 -15.16 -2.43
N LEU A 112 -0.38 -14.11 -2.40
CA LEU A 112 -1.52 -14.00 -1.50
C LEU A 112 -2.79 -14.65 -2.05
N SER A 113 -2.99 -14.64 -3.37
CA SER A 113 -4.21 -15.11 -4.03
C SER A 113 -4.11 -16.53 -4.57
N GLU A 114 -2.88 -17.02 -4.79
CA GLU A 114 -2.58 -18.27 -5.52
C GLU A 114 -3.18 -18.29 -6.95
N ASP A 115 -3.40 -17.12 -7.55
CA ASP A 115 -3.99 -16.95 -8.88
C ASP A 115 -3.00 -17.36 -9.98
N LYS A 116 -3.17 -18.57 -10.50
CA LYS A 116 -2.32 -19.15 -11.54
C LYS A 116 -2.48 -18.47 -12.90
N ASP A 117 -3.69 -18.05 -13.24
CA ASP A 117 -3.97 -17.40 -14.53
C ASP A 117 -3.29 -16.03 -14.57
N PHE A 118 -3.34 -15.28 -13.47
CA PHE A 118 -2.64 -14.02 -13.34
C PHE A 118 -1.11 -14.20 -13.35
N ARG A 119 -0.61 -15.27 -12.74
CA ARG A 119 0.81 -15.65 -12.78
C ARG A 119 1.27 -15.87 -14.22
N GLU A 120 0.56 -16.71 -15.00
CA GLU A 120 0.89 -16.96 -16.40
C GLU A 120 0.85 -15.66 -17.22
N MET A 121 -0.10 -14.78 -16.93
CA MET A 121 -0.19 -13.47 -17.58
C MET A 121 1.05 -12.63 -17.27
N LEU A 122 1.53 -12.58 -16.01
CA LEU A 122 2.75 -11.86 -15.63
C LEU A 122 3.98 -12.42 -16.34
N GLU A 123 4.18 -13.74 -16.33
CA GLU A 123 5.29 -14.42 -17.02
C GLU A 123 5.35 -14.05 -18.50
N LYS A 124 4.19 -14.08 -19.16
CA LYS A 124 4.06 -13.74 -20.57
C LYS A 124 4.28 -12.25 -20.85
N THR A 125 3.75 -11.39 -19.99
CA THR A 125 3.82 -9.92 -20.18
C THR A 125 5.24 -9.41 -20.00
N PHE A 126 5.97 -9.96 -19.04
CA PHE A 126 7.33 -9.50 -18.70
C PHE A 126 8.44 -10.40 -19.26
N GLU A 127 8.08 -11.43 -20.07
CA GLU A 127 9.02 -12.38 -20.69
C GLU A 127 9.97 -13.04 -19.65
N VAL A 128 9.48 -13.22 -18.41
CA VAL A 128 10.26 -13.82 -17.32
C VAL A 128 9.86 -15.28 -17.16
N THR A 129 10.86 -16.17 -17.20
CA THR A 129 10.67 -17.57 -16.84
C THR A 129 11.04 -17.75 -15.37
N TYR A 130 10.10 -18.24 -14.55
CA TYR A 130 10.33 -18.51 -13.13
C TYR A 130 11.27 -19.72 -12.93
N THR A 131 12.56 -19.51 -13.15
CA THR A 131 13.57 -20.55 -12.90
C THR A 131 13.90 -20.72 -11.41
N ASN A 132 13.60 -19.71 -10.58
CA ASN A 132 13.75 -19.77 -9.13
C ASN A 132 12.63 -18.97 -8.45
N GLU A 133 11.49 -19.65 -8.24
CA GLU A 133 10.27 -19.09 -7.66
C GLU A 133 10.53 -18.44 -6.29
N GLN A 134 11.17 -19.16 -5.38
CA GLN A 134 11.42 -18.66 -4.01
C GLN A 134 12.23 -17.36 -4.00
N LYS A 135 13.21 -17.25 -4.90
CA LYS A 135 14.02 -16.03 -4.98
C LYS A 135 13.20 -14.84 -5.47
N ILE A 136 12.35 -15.04 -6.48
CA ILE A 136 11.50 -13.97 -7.04
C ILE A 136 10.44 -13.53 -6.01
N GLU A 137 9.86 -14.47 -5.29
CA GLU A 137 8.90 -14.19 -4.22
C GLU A 137 9.55 -13.39 -3.09
N LEU A 138 10.76 -13.79 -2.66
CA LEU A 138 11.54 -13.06 -1.67
C LEU A 138 11.86 -11.64 -2.14
N GLU A 139 12.31 -11.46 -3.38
CA GLU A 139 12.59 -10.14 -3.96
C GLU A 139 11.34 -9.26 -3.98
N ALA A 140 10.17 -9.81 -4.33
CA ALA A 140 8.92 -9.07 -4.35
C ALA A 140 8.47 -8.64 -2.94
N GLN A 141 8.59 -9.53 -1.96
CA GLN A 141 8.27 -9.22 -0.57
C GLN A 141 9.25 -8.19 0.03
N LEU A 142 10.54 -8.30 -0.25
CA LEU A 142 11.54 -7.33 0.17
C LEU A 142 11.27 -5.95 -0.43
N PHE A 143 10.98 -5.89 -1.74
CA PHE A 143 10.65 -4.66 -2.42
C PHE A 143 9.43 -3.97 -1.80
N SER A 144 8.33 -4.70 -1.62
CA SER A 144 7.12 -4.13 -1.04
C SER A 144 7.32 -3.67 0.41
N THR A 145 8.07 -4.45 1.20
CA THR A 145 8.39 -4.10 2.59
C THR A 145 9.21 -2.81 2.66
N GLN A 146 10.23 -2.66 1.82
CA GLN A 146 11.03 -1.42 1.75
C GLN A 146 10.19 -0.22 1.34
N LEU A 147 9.37 -0.38 0.31
CA LEU A 147 8.54 0.70 -0.23
C LEU A 147 7.51 1.20 0.80
N LEU A 148 6.81 0.27 1.46
CA LEU A 148 5.82 0.60 2.48
C LEU A 148 6.47 1.16 3.75
N PHE A 149 7.66 0.69 4.12
CA PHE A 149 8.45 1.33 5.14
C PHE A 149 8.77 2.80 4.77
N GLN A 150 9.28 3.06 3.57
CA GLN A 150 9.60 4.41 3.11
C GLN A 150 8.35 5.31 3.07
N PHE A 151 7.21 4.76 2.66
CA PHE A 151 5.93 5.45 2.68
C PHE A 151 5.56 5.92 4.10
N LEU A 152 5.65 5.06 5.10
CA LEU A 152 5.36 5.39 6.50
C LEU A 152 6.42 6.34 7.09
N PHE A 153 7.68 6.06 6.83
CA PHE A 153 8.81 6.84 7.34
C PHE A 153 8.77 8.28 6.82
N SER A 154 8.47 8.49 5.55
CA SER A 154 8.35 9.83 4.95
C SER A 154 7.23 10.68 5.55
N GLN A 155 6.26 10.06 6.20
CA GLN A 155 5.15 10.71 6.90
C GLN A 155 5.43 10.90 8.41
N GLY A 156 6.61 10.52 8.90
CA GLY A 156 6.94 10.54 10.32
C GLY A 156 6.20 9.48 11.16
N ARG A 157 5.57 8.49 10.53
CA ARG A 157 4.83 7.40 11.19
C ARG A 157 5.77 6.27 11.62
N LEU A 158 6.77 6.60 12.42
CA LEU A 158 7.90 5.72 12.75
C LEU A 158 7.47 4.47 13.52
N GLU A 159 6.54 4.59 14.47
CA GLU A 159 6.01 3.45 15.23
C GLU A 159 5.26 2.46 14.34
N GLU A 160 4.50 2.97 13.37
CA GLU A 160 3.80 2.13 12.41
C GLU A 160 4.79 1.47 11.44
N ALA A 161 5.83 2.20 11.00
CA ALA A 161 6.89 1.64 10.16
C ALA A 161 7.64 0.50 10.87
N ARG A 162 7.97 0.66 12.16
CA ARG A 162 8.55 -0.38 13.00
C ARG A 162 7.63 -1.59 13.09
N THR A 163 6.37 -1.35 13.45
CA THR A 163 5.37 -2.43 13.61
C THR A 163 5.17 -3.16 12.31
N TYR A 164 5.13 -2.45 11.18
CA TYR A 164 4.99 -3.06 9.85
C TYR A 164 6.14 -4.04 9.54
N ILE A 165 7.39 -3.66 9.81
CA ILE A 165 8.55 -4.56 9.65
C ILE A 165 8.44 -5.78 10.58
N LEU A 166 8.13 -5.56 11.86
CA LEU A 166 8.08 -6.64 12.84
C LEU A 166 6.95 -7.65 12.60
N ASN A 167 5.95 -7.29 11.80
CA ASN A 167 4.87 -8.19 11.38
C ASN A 167 5.21 -9.00 10.10
N GLN A 168 6.34 -8.73 9.45
CA GLN A 168 6.77 -9.50 8.29
C GLN A 168 7.25 -10.91 8.71
N SER A 169 7.39 -11.82 7.73
CA SER A 169 7.95 -13.15 7.97
C SER A 169 9.37 -13.05 8.57
N TYR A 170 9.77 -14.09 9.31
CA TYR A 170 11.12 -14.14 9.90
C TYR A 170 12.22 -13.96 8.84
N GLU A 171 12.08 -14.57 7.67
CA GLU A 171 13.03 -14.46 6.57
C GLU A 171 13.20 -13.01 6.11
N ILE A 172 12.09 -12.28 5.94
CA ILE A 172 12.10 -10.86 5.58
C ILE A 172 12.75 -10.03 6.69
N GLN A 173 12.40 -10.27 7.96
CA GLN A 173 12.97 -9.52 9.08
C GLN A 173 14.48 -9.73 9.21
N GLN A 174 14.99 -10.93 8.91
CA GLN A 174 16.43 -11.24 8.98
C GLN A 174 17.21 -10.71 7.78
N HIS A 175 16.52 -10.31 6.72
CA HIS A 175 17.22 -9.77 5.56
C HIS A 175 17.94 -8.48 5.92
N ARG A 176 19.22 -8.38 5.53
CA ARG A 176 20.12 -7.30 5.90
C ARG A 176 19.56 -5.89 5.64
N VAL A 177 18.93 -5.69 4.48
CA VAL A 177 18.32 -4.40 4.13
C VAL A 177 17.20 -4.03 5.11
N ILE A 178 16.36 -4.99 5.49
CA ILE A 178 15.23 -4.76 6.40
C ILE A 178 15.74 -4.49 7.83
N ARG A 179 16.76 -5.21 8.28
CA ARG A 179 17.43 -4.95 9.58
C ARG A 179 18.04 -3.54 9.63
N ASN A 180 18.62 -3.07 8.52
CA ASN A 180 19.12 -1.70 8.45
C ASN A 180 17.98 -0.66 8.55
N LEU A 181 16.83 -0.89 7.87
CA LEU A 181 15.66 -0.02 7.99
C LEU A 181 15.09 -0.01 9.42
N LEU A 182 15.06 -1.16 10.09
CA LEU A 182 14.61 -1.27 11.47
C LEU A 182 15.57 -0.54 12.43
N ALA A 183 16.89 -0.67 12.23
CA ALA A 183 17.89 0.08 12.99
C ALA A 183 17.72 1.59 12.84
N MET A 184 17.44 2.06 11.61
CA MET A 184 17.09 3.46 11.37
C MET A 184 15.82 3.88 12.13
N CYS A 185 14.79 3.04 12.16
CA CYS A 185 13.58 3.31 12.91
C CYS A 185 13.88 3.52 14.41
N TYR A 186 14.64 2.62 15.01
CA TYR A 186 15.07 2.75 16.42
C TYR A 186 15.84 4.05 16.66
N LEU A 187 16.75 4.41 15.74
CA LEU A 187 17.52 5.65 15.84
C LEU A 187 16.59 6.89 15.88
N TYR A 188 15.62 6.96 14.96
CA TYR A 188 14.70 8.10 14.88
C TYR A 188 13.64 8.12 15.99
N LEU A 189 13.34 6.96 16.59
CA LEU A 189 12.49 6.86 17.77
C LEU A 189 13.25 7.21 19.09
N GLY A 190 14.57 7.45 19.02
CA GLY A 190 15.40 7.73 20.17
C GLY A 190 15.85 6.50 20.98
N GLU A 191 15.60 5.30 20.44
CA GLU A 191 16.03 4.02 21.02
C GLU A 191 17.48 3.70 20.64
N TYR A 192 18.41 4.54 21.07
CA TYR A 192 19.80 4.56 20.62
C TYR A 192 20.56 3.26 20.91
N ASP A 193 20.30 2.61 22.02
CA ASP A 193 20.97 1.36 22.38
C ASP A 193 20.58 0.22 21.43
N SER A 194 19.29 0.11 21.10
CA SER A 194 18.76 -0.86 20.13
C SER A 194 19.31 -0.60 18.73
N ALA A 195 19.31 0.66 18.30
CA ALA A 195 19.85 1.06 17.01
C ALA A 195 21.34 0.72 16.90
N LYS A 196 22.12 1.08 17.93
CA LYS A 196 23.57 0.82 17.99
C LYS A 196 23.88 -0.66 17.92
N ALA A 197 23.22 -1.48 18.75
CA ALA A 197 23.42 -2.93 18.75
C ALA A 197 23.18 -3.54 17.36
N MET A 198 22.11 -3.14 16.69
CA MET A 198 21.75 -3.65 15.36
C MET A 198 22.72 -3.20 14.27
N PHE A 199 23.19 -1.94 14.30
CA PHE A 199 24.24 -1.48 13.37
C PHE A 199 25.57 -2.17 13.61
N GLU A 200 25.97 -2.43 14.86
CA GLU A 200 27.19 -3.17 15.17
C GLU A 200 27.13 -4.62 14.68
N GLU A 201 25.98 -5.28 14.75
CA GLU A 201 25.76 -6.60 14.16
C GLU A 201 25.92 -6.58 12.64
N LEU A 202 25.26 -5.63 11.97
CA LEU A 202 25.34 -5.47 10.51
C LEU A 202 26.76 -5.20 10.02
N LEU A 203 27.55 -4.42 10.77
CA LEU A 203 28.95 -4.15 10.46
C LEU A 203 29.86 -5.36 10.67
N LYS A 204 29.55 -6.25 11.63
CA LYS A 204 30.29 -7.51 11.82
C LYS A 204 30.07 -8.49 10.69
N GLU A 205 28.86 -8.50 10.10
CA GLU A 205 28.53 -9.36 8.97
C GLU A 205 29.29 -8.94 7.69
N ASP A 206 29.55 -7.64 7.51
CA ASP A 206 30.32 -7.12 6.37
C ASP A 206 31.05 -5.83 6.75
N ASN A 207 32.34 -5.94 6.99
CA ASN A 207 33.21 -4.81 7.30
C ASN A 207 33.28 -3.75 6.18
N SER A 208 32.76 -4.03 4.99
CA SER A 208 32.75 -3.14 3.82
C SER A 208 31.44 -2.39 3.60
N ASP A 209 30.42 -2.59 4.46
CA ASP A 209 29.12 -1.99 4.25
C ASP A 209 29.03 -0.52 4.65
N VAL A 210 29.19 0.33 3.64
CA VAL A 210 29.06 1.79 3.76
C VAL A 210 27.60 2.20 4.12
N HIS A 211 26.61 1.39 3.78
CA HIS A 211 25.18 1.68 4.06
C HIS A 211 24.81 1.53 5.54
N ALA A 212 25.52 0.68 6.28
CA ALA A 212 25.37 0.60 7.73
C ALA A 212 25.95 1.82 8.47
N LEU A 213 26.73 2.65 7.77
CA LEU A 213 27.36 3.85 8.34
C LEU A 213 26.63 5.16 7.97
N CYS A 214 25.72 5.15 7.00
CA CYS A 214 25.13 6.37 6.46
C CYS A 214 23.60 6.26 6.27
N PRO A 215 22.78 6.64 7.28
CA PRO A 215 21.33 6.56 7.19
C PRO A 215 20.69 7.58 6.23
N VAL A 216 21.48 8.42 5.56
CA VAL A 216 20.98 9.63 4.86
C VAL A 216 20.88 9.52 3.33
N SER A 217 21.30 8.42 2.71
CA SER A 217 21.42 8.37 1.23
C SER A 217 20.14 7.98 0.45
N TYR A 218 18.98 7.95 1.07
CA TYR A 218 17.72 7.57 0.39
C TYR A 218 16.69 8.69 0.19
N THR A 219 17.16 9.95 0.24
CA THR A 219 16.32 11.11 -0.11
C THR A 219 16.74 11.67 -1.47
N HIS A 220 16.37 10.98 -2.55
CA HIS A 220 16.24 11.60 -3.89
C HIS A 220 15.10 10.94 -4.66
#